data_ebedb6ac35e8c6cc14818667ae407eb2
#
_entry.id   ebedb6ac35e8c6cc14818667ae407eb2
#
_cell.length_a   1.000
_cell.length_b   1.000
_cell.length_c   1.000
_cell.angle_alpha   90.00
_cell.angle_beta   90.00
_cell.angle_gamma   90.00
#
_symmetry.space_group_name_H-M   'P 1'
#
loop_
_entity.id
_entity.type
_entity.pdbx_description
1 polymer ?
#
loop_
_entity_poly.entity_id
_entity_poly.type
_entity_poly.pdbx_seq_one_letter_code
_entity_poly.pdbx_strand_id
1 'polypeptide(L)'
;FSAWDPLIRREMQDELLDIQQKLQRTMVFITHDFLEAIKMGDHIAIMKDGEISQVGTPEEIVANPIDQYVKDFCEDVPKYKVLSAGKVMRKEYSKETLKLYEDKSECINDNSKIETLIDTLCNDDKAHPVICNDTGKLLGEIDRTIVMKSMKTN
;
A
#
# COMPACT_ATOMS: atom_id res chain seq x y z
N PHE A 1 -13.34 17.30 -14.26
CA PHE A 1 -12.84 17.41 -12.86
C PHE A 1 -11.67 18.41 -12.68
N SER A 2 -10.92 18.77 -13.72
CA SER A 2 -9.70 19.61 -13.60
C SER A 2 -9.91 21.08 -13.24
N ALA A 3 -11.15 21.57 -13.19
CA ALA A 3 -11.48 22.98 -12.92
C ALA A 3 -12.08 23.22 -11.52
N TRP A 4 -12.22 22.20 -10.68
CA TRP A 4 -12.87 22.30 -9.38
C TRP A 4 -11.86 22.45 -8.26
N ASP A 5 -12.27 23.14 -7.19
CA ASP A 5 -11.52 23.26 -5.95
C ASP A 5 -11.08 21.87 -5.45
N PRO A 6 -9.82 21.68 -5.05
CA PRO A 6 -9.31 20.41 -4.51
C PRO A 6 -10.14 19.85 -3.36
N LEU A 7 -10.80 20.71 -2.58
CA LEU A 7 -11.67 20.29 -1.48
C LEU A 7 -12.94 19.62 -2.03
N ILE A 8 -13.62 20.29 -2.94
CA ILE A 8 -14.85 19.78 -3.58
C ILE A 8 -14.55 18.47 -4.32
N ARG A 9 -13.38 18.37 -4.98
CA ARG A 9 -12.97 17.15 -5.66
C ARG A 9 -12.85 15.97 -4.68
N ARG A 10 -12.26 16.18 -3.50
CA ARG A 10 -12.14 15.13 -2.46
C ARG A 10 -13.51 14.69 -1.94
N GLU A 11 -14.40 15.63 -1.65
CA GLU A 11 -15.76 15.34 -1.19
C GLU A 11 -16.52 14.49 -2.22
N MET A 12 -16.46 14.85 -3.48
CA MET A 12 -17.09 14.07 -4.56
C MET A 12 -16.51 12.67 -4.72
N GLN A 13 -15.19 12.52 -4.57
CA GLN A 13 -14.55 11.19 -4.59
C GLN A 13 -15.05 10.33 -3.42
N ASP A 14 -15.15 10.89 -2.23
CA ASP A 14 -15.63 10.18 -1.05
C ASP A 14 -17.10 9.76 -1.21
N GLU A 15 -17.96 10.65 -1.72
CA GLU A 15 -19.35 10.31 -2.05
C GLU A 15 -19.46 9.21 -3.11
N LEU A 16 -18.58 9.23 -4.13
CA LEU A 16 -18.57 8.21 -5.18
C LEU A 16 -18.16 6.84 -4.63
N LEU A 17 -17.17 6.80 -3.74
CA LEU A 17 -16.77 5.57 -3.04
C LEU A 17 -17.90 5.03 -2.16
N ASP A 18 -18.59 5.88 -1.42
CA ASP A 18 -19.76 5.50 -0.62
C ASP A 18 -20.88 4.89 -1.47
N ILE A 19 -21.16 5.50 -2.63
CA ILE A 19 -22.16 5.00 -3.58
C ILE A 19 -21.74 3.64 -4.13
N GLN A 20 -20.47 3.49 -4.52
CA GLN A 20 -19.92 2.24 -5.05
C GLN A 20 -20.03 1.11 -4.01
N GLN A 21 -19.67 1.37 -2.75
CA GLN A 21 -19.80 0.41 -1.66
C GLN A 21 -21.26 -0.03 -1.42
N LYS A 22 -22.20 0.91 -1.50
CA LYS A 22 -23.64 0.61 -1.33
C LYS A 22 -24.22 -0.19 -2.49
N LEU A 23 -23.80 0.15 -3.70
CA LEU A 23 -24.36 -0.46 -4.93
C LEU A 23 -23.65 -1.77 -5.31
N GLN A 24 -22.43 -2.00 -4.82
CA GLN A 24 -21.58 -3.17 -5.15
C GLN A 24 -21.46 -3.39 -6.67
N ARG A 25 -21.31 -2.30 -7.42
CA ARG A 25 -21.21 -2.32 -8.88
C ARG A 25 -19.79 -2.05 -9.34
N THR A 26 -19.41 -2.69 -10.44
CA THR A 26 -18.16 -2.37 -11.14
C THR A 26 -18.27 -0.98 -11.74
N MET A 27 -17.30 -0.13 -11.43
CA MET A 27 -17.16 1.20 -12.01
C MET A 27 -15.83 1.32 -12.73
N VAL A 28 -15.81 2.03 -13.84
CA VAL A 28 -14.57 2.40 -14.54
C VAL A 28 -14.39 3.90 -14.39
N PHE A 29 -13.26 4.28 -13.79
CA PHE A 29 -12.89 5.67 -13.58
C PHE A 29 -11.63 5.99 -14.39
N ILE A 30 -11.64 7.09 -15.14
CA ILE A 30 -10.50 7.53 -15.95
C ILE A 30 -9.94 8.82 -15.33
N THR A 31 -8.67 8.80 -15.01
CA THR A 31 -7.93 9.95 -14.48
C THR A 31 -6.51 9.98 -15.03
N HIS A 32 -5.88 11.14 -15.01
CA HIS A 32 -4.44 11.30 -15.24
C HIS A 32 -3.66 11.48 -13.94
N ASP A 33 -4.34 11.48 -12.80
CA ASP A 33 -3.74 11.59 -11.47
C ASP A 33 -3.66 10.20 -10.83
N PHE A 34 -2.43 9.74 -10.59
CA PHE A 34 -2.20 8.40 -10.05
C PHE A 34 -2.64 8.28 -8.58
N LEU A 35 -2.57 9.36 -7.80
CA LEU A 35 -3.08 9.36 -6.42
C LEU A 35 -4.60 9.21 -6.38
N GLU A 36 -5.30 9.81 -7.35
CA GLU A 36 -6.74 9.57 -7.52
C GLU A 36 -7.03 8.11 -7.88
N ALA A 37 -6.24 7.53 -8.82
CA ALA A 37 -6.40 6.14 -9.19
C ALA A 37 -6.17 5.19 -8.00
N ILE A 38 -5.16 5.45 -7.16
CA ILE A 38 -4.89 4.71 -5.92
C ILE A 38 -6.05 4.81 -4.92
N LYS A 39 -6.64 6.01 -4.78
CA LYS A 39 -7.73 6.23 -3.85
C LYS A 39 -9.03 5.55 -4.29
N MET A 40 -9.30 5.57 -5.59
CA MET A 40 -10.60 5.18 -6.15
C MET A 40 -10.66 3.73 -6.64
N GLY A 41 -9.54 3.14 -7.04
CA GLY A 41 -9.51 1.87 -7.74
C GLY A 41 -9.02 0.69 -6.92
N ASP A 42 -9.77 -0.41 -6.94
CA ASP A 42 -9.28 -1.72 -6.48
C ASP A 42 -8.21 -2.26 -7.44
N HIS A 43 -8.35 -1.97 -8.74
CA HIS A 43 -7.40 -2.28 -9.80
C HIS A 43 -7.16 -1.06 -10.66
N ILE A 44 -5.92 -0.87 -11.09
CA ILE A 44 -5.48 0.22 -11.94
C ILE A 44 -4.93 -0.36 -13.23
N ALA A 45 -5.33 0.21 -14.37
CA ALA A 45 -4.73 -0.03 -15.66
C ALA A 45 -3.97 1.23 -16.11
N ILE A 46 -2.66 1.14 -16.23
CA ILE A 46 -1.81 2.22 -16.75
C ILE A 46 -1.71 2.07 -18.26
N MET A 47 -2.06 3.14 -18.96
CA MET A 47 -2.04 3.19 -20.42
C MET A 47 -0.96 4.13 -20.92
N LYS A 48 -0.31 3.73 -22.02
CA LYS A 48 0.66 4.52 -22.76
C LYS A 48 0.44 4.33 -24.26
N ASP A 49 0.39 5.42 -25.00
CA ASP A 49 0.26 5.39 -26.48
C ASP A 49 -0.91 4.55 -26.99
N GLY A 50 -2.02 4.49 -26.22
CA GLY A 50 -3.21 3.72 -26.57
C GLY A 50 -3.16 2.23 -26.19
N GLU A 51 -2.07 1.77 -25.61
CA GLU A 51 -1.89 0.39 -25.14
C GLU A 51 -1.84 0.33 -23.60
N ILE A 52 -2.20 -0.83 -23.05
CA ILE A 52 -2.09 -1.08 -21.61
C ILE A 52 -0.66 -1.51 -21.29
N SER A 53 0.07 -0.71 -20.49
CA SER A 53 1.40 -1.05 -20.01
C SER A 53 1.34 -2.03 -18.83
N GLN A 54 0.49 -1.74 -17.84
CA GLN A 54 0.38 -2.59 -16.65
C GLN A 54 -1.03 -2.54 -16.08
N VAL A 55 -1.50 -3.69 -15.56
CA VAL A 55 -2.73 -3.80 -14.76
C VAL A 55 -2.39 -4.48 -13.44
N GLY A 56 -2.95 -3.98 -12.34
CA GLY A 56 -2.78 -4.59 -11.02
C GLY A 56 -3.47 -3.77 -9.94
N THR A 57 -3.38 -4.25 -8.71
CA THR A 57 -3.76 -3.44 -7.54
C THR A 57 -2.79 -2.26 -7.39
N PRO A 58 -3.20 -1.17 -6.72
CA PRO A 58 -2.30 -0.05 -6.41
C PRO A 58 -0.97 -0.52 -5.80
N GLU A 59 -1.03 -1.47 -4.90
CA GLU A 59 0.14 -2.02 -4.21
C GLU A 59 1.08 -2.79 -5.16
N GLU A 60 0.52 -3.61 -6.05
CA GLU A 60 1.32 -4.37 -7.03
C GLU A 60 2.06 -3.44 -7.99
N ILE A 61 1.38 -2.40 -8.47
CA ILE A 61 1.97 -1.43 -9.41
C ILE A 61 3.10 -0.65 -8.73
N VAL A 62 2.88 -0.16 -7.50
CA VAL A 62 3.89 0.61 -6.76
C VAL A 62 5.07 -0.26 -6.32
N ALA A 63 4.81 -1.53 -5.95
CA ALA A 63 5.87 -2.45 -5.52
C ALA A 63 6.72 -2.99 -6.69
N ASN A 64 6.09 -3.25 -7.85
CA ASN A 64 6.70 -3.93 -8.98
C ASN A 64 6.33 -3.26 -10.30
N PRO A 65 6.80 -2.02 -10.58
CA PRO A 65 6.56 -1.36 -11.86
C PRO A 65 7.23 -2.16 -12.99
N ILE A 66 6.48 -2.42 -14.07
CA ILE A 66 6.92 -3.28 -15.18
C ILE A 66 7.99 -2.62 -16.04
N ASP A 67 7.96 -1.29 -16.17
CA ASP A 67 8.88 -0.52 -16.98
C ASP A 67 9.20 0.85 -16.34
N GLN A 68 10.08 1.61 -17.00
CA GLN A 68 10.49 2.93 -16.51
C GLN A 68 9.32 3.93 -16.52
N TYR A 69 8.41 3.83 -17.51
CA TYR A 69 7.25 4.73 -17.59
C TYR A 69 6.32 4.54 -16.37
N VAL A 70 6.00 3.30 -16.02
CA VAL A 70 5.19 3.00 -14.83
C VAL A 70 5.92 3.43 -13.55
N LYS A 71 7.25 3.23 -13.50
CA LYS A 71 8.07 3.67 -12.36
C LYS A 71 8.03 5.17 -12.16
N ASP A 72 8.17 5.95 -13.24
CA ASP A 72 8.11 7.43 -13.22
C ASP A 72 6.71 7.89 -12.78
N PHE A 73 5.65 7.17 -13.20
CA PHE A 73 4.28 7.45 -12.79
C PHE A 73 4.05 7.24 -11.28
N CYS A 74 4.82 6.33 -10.67
CA CYS A 74 4.75 6.01 -9.24
C CYS A 74 5.72 6.83 -8.39
N GLU A 75 6.56 7.70 -8.98
CA GLU A 75 7.67 8.36 -8.28
C GLU A 75 7.19 9.23 -7.11
N ASP A 76 6.11 9.98 -7.32
CA ASP A 76 5.54 10.89 -6.32
C ASP A 76 4.62 10.20 -5.30
N VAL A 77 4.43 8.88 -5.42
CA VAL A 77 3.55 8.15 -4.52
C VAL A 77 4.21 7.90 -3.17
N PRO A 78 3.59 8.34 -2.06
CA PRO A 78 4.06 7.99 -0.73
C PRO A 78 3.90 6.48 -0.50
N LYS A 79 4.98 5.71 -0.69
CA LYS A 79 4.97 4.24 -0.64
C LYS A 79 4.38 3.69 0.65
N TYR A 80 4.61 4.35 1.79
CA TYR A 80 4.05 3.94 3.08
C TYR A 80 2.51 3.97 3.15
N LYS A 81 1.85 4.77 2.30
CA LYS A 81 0.38 4.80 2.21
C LYS A 81 -0.21 3.63 1.43
N VAL A 82 0.58 3.05 0.53
CA VAL A 82 0.12 2.04 -0.43
C VAL A 82 0.57 0.65 -0.01
N LEU A 83 1.84 0.51 0.41
CA LEU A 83 2.45 -0.78 0.70
C LEU A 83 2.01 -1.34 2.06
N SER A 84 1.89 -2.66 2.12
CA SER A 84 1.64 -3.42 3.34
C SER A 84 2.92 -3.98 3.97
N ALA A 85 2.83 -4.43 5.21
CA ALA A 85 3.92 -5.06 5.94
C ALA A 85 4.51 -6.24 5.18
N GLY A 86 3.67 -7.08 4.58
CA GLY A 86 4.08 -8.25 3.81
C GLY A 86 4.92 -7.94 2.57
N LYS A 87 4.79 -6.73 1.99
CA LYS A 87 5.56 -6.32 0.81
C LYS A 87 6.92 -5.74 1.15
N VAL A 88 7.08 -5.16 2.35
CA VAL A 88 8.31 -4.47 2.75
C VAL A 88 9.14 -5.24 3.77
N MET A 89 8.57 -6.23 4.47
CA MET A 89 9.23 -7.04 5.49
C MET A 89 10.51 -7.68 4.99
N ARG A 90 11.44 -7.97 5.91
CA ARG A 90 12.54 -8.92 5.67
C ARG A 90 12.02 -10.35 5.78
N LYS A 91 12.40 -11.22 4.86
CA LYS A 91 12.05 -12.65 4.90
C LYS A 91 12.85 -13.46 5.93
N GLU A 92 13.98 -12.91 6.35
CA GLU A 92 14.79 -13.43 7.46
C GLU A 92 14.29 -12.82 8.77
N TYR A 93 14.38 -13.54 9.86
CA TYR A 93 13.94 -13.08 11.17
C TYR A 93 14.93 -13.49 12.27
N SER A 94 15.00 -12.65 13.30
CA SER A 94 15.90 -12.82 14.45
C SER A 94 15.36 -13.85 15.45
N LYS A 95 16.21 -14.28 16.39
CA LYS A 95 15.78 -15.14 17.52
C LYS A 95 14.79 -14.40 18.44
N GLU A 96 14.87 -13.09 18.54
CA GLU A 96 13.95 -12.26 19.32
C GLU A 96 12.58 -12.23 18.68
N THR A 97 12.53 -12.04 17.37
CA THR A 97 11.27 -12.10 16.59
C THR A 97 10.61 -13.47 16.70
N LEU A 98 11.37 -14.56 16.70
CA LEU A 98 10.83 -15.91 16.92
C LEU A 98 10.17 -16.06 18.29
N LYS A 99 10.75 -15.52 19.35
CA LYS A 99 10.17 -15.56 20.70
C LYS A 99 8.86 -14.78 20.74
N LEU A 100 8.80 -13.58 20.16
CA LEU A 100 7.58 -12.78 20.08
C LEU A 100 6.48 -13.51 19.29
N TYR A 101 6.85 -14.23 18.23
CA TYR A 101 5.92 -15.04 17.46
C TYR A 101 5.39 -16.24 18.26
N GLU A 102 6.26 -16.97 18.99
CA GLU A 102 5.86 -18.10 19.84
C GLU A 102 4.91 -17.66 20.95
N ASP A 103 5.18 -16.50 21.56
CA ASP A 103 4.33 -15.89 22.59
C ASP A 103 3.04 -15.28 22.02
N LYS A 104 2.87 -15.27 20.68
CA LYS A 104 1.79 -14.59 19.94
C LYS A 104 1.63 -13.12 20.33
N SER A 105 2.71 -12.50 20.74
CA SER A 105 2.75 -11.10 21.12
C SER A 105 3.30 -10.24 19.99
N GLU A 106 2.76 -9.04 19.86
CA GLU A 106 3.25 -7.99 18.94
C GLU A 106 3.34 -8.44 17.45
N CYS A 107 2.55 -9.45 17.05
CA CYS A 107 2.49 -9.89 15.67
C CYS A 107 1.73 -8.90 14.80
N ILE A 108 2.28 -8.64 13.62
CA ILE A 108 1.71 -7.74 12.61
C ILE A 108 1.19 -8.57 11.44
N ASN A 109 -0.03 -8.31 10.99
CA ASN A 109 -0.58 -8.96 9.81
C ASN A 109 0.11 -8.44 8.53
N ASP A 110 0.35 -9.36 7.59
CA ASP A 110 0.97 -9.04 6.30
C ASP A 110 0.19 -7.99 5.48
N ASN A 111 -1.14 -7.95 5.63
CA ASN A 111 -2.02 -6.98 4.97
C ASN A 111 -2.05 -5.59 5.64
N SER A 112 -1.44 -5.43 6.82
CA SER A 112 -1.44 -4.14 7.53
C SER A 112 -0.68 -3.10 6.72
N LYS A 113 -1.31 -1.95 6.45
CA LYS A 113 -0.66 -0.84 5.74
C LYS A 113 0.43 -0.21 6.61
N ILE A 114 1.55 0.16 5.98
CA ILE A 114 2.68 0.78 6.68
C ILE A 114 2.25 2.07 7.39
N GLU A 115 1.36 2.86 6.79
CA GLU A 115 0.81 4.09 7.37
C GLU A 115 0.23 3.86 8.76
N THR A 116 -0.51 2.76 8.97
CA THR A 116 -1.13 2.43 10.26
C THR A 116 -0.13 1.90 11.30
N LEU A 117 1.05 1.51 10.87
CA LEU A 117 2.11 0.94 11.72
C LEU A 117 3.19 1.95 12.11
N ILE A 118 3.17 3.16 11.53
CA ILE A 118 4.22 4.17 11.74
C ILE A 118 4.38 4.49 13.22
N ASP A 119 3.30 4.80 13.92
CA ASP A 119 3.37 5.19 15.33
C ASP A 119 3.90 4.06 16.22
N THR A 120 3.49 2.83 15.94
CA THR A 120 3.95 1.65 16.70
C THR A 120 5.43 1.37 16.43
N LEU A 121 5.82 1.28 15.15
CA LEU A 121 7.15 0.85 14.76
C LEU A 121 8.22 1.95 14.86
N CYS A 122 7.83 3.24 14.81
CA CYS A 122 8.78 4.34 15.00
C CYS A 122 9.11 4.62 16.47
N ASN A 123 8.24 4.21 17.38
CA ASN A 123 8.44 4.36 18.82
C ASN A 123 9.05 3.13 19.49
N ASP A 124 9.20 2.03 18.76
CA ASP A 124 9.82 0.79 19.23
C ASP A 124 11.04 0.44 18.36
N ASP A 125 12.19 0.17 19.01
CA ASP A 125 13.42 -0.21 18.31
C ASP A 125 13.49 -1.72 18.02
N LYS A 126 12.47 -2.48 18.42
CA LYS A 126 12.40 -3.93 18.18
C LYS A 126 11.95 -4.25 16.77
N ALA A 127 12.30 -5.44 16.30
CA ALA A 127 11.69 -6.05 15.12
C ALA A 127 10.44 -6.84 15.53
N HIS A 128 9.37 -6.69 14.77
CA HIS A 128 8.09 -7.35 15.00
C HIS A 128 7.87 -8.48 14.00
N PRO A 129 7.31 -9.64 14.45
CA PRO A 129 6.97 -10.73 13.55
C PRO A 129 5.83 -10.33 12.60
N VAL A 130 6.01 -10.59 11.31
CA VAL A 130 4.96 -10.45 10.30
C VAL A 130 4.37 -11.82 10.01
N ILE A 131 3.07 -11.96 10.20
CA ILE A 131 2.33 -13.20 10.02
C ILE A 131 1.35 -13.11 8.87
N CYS A 132 1.11 -14.24 8.21
CA CYS A 132 0.06 -14.36 7.21
C CYS A 132 -1.31 -14.21 7.89
N ASN A 133 -2.13 -13.28 7.40
CA ASN A 133 -3.45 -13.00 7.95
C ASN A 133 -4.37 -14.24 8.00
N ASP A 134 -4.31 -15.08 6.96
CA ASP A 134 -5.20 -16.24 6.82
C ASP A 134 -4.76 -17.44 7.64
N THR A 135 -3.45 -17.66 7.77
CA THR A 135 -2.88 -18.88 8.36
C THR A 135 -2.20 -18.66 9.70
N GLY A 136 -1.90 -17.41 10.07
CA GLY A 136 -1.09 -17.05 11.23
C GLY A 136 0.37 -17.49 11.14
N LYS A 137 0.82 -17.96 9.96
CA LYS A 137 2.20 -18.42 9.74
C LYS A 137 3.15 -17.24 9.71
N LEU A 138 4.30 -17.38 10.38
CA LEU A 138 5.38 -16.41 10.32
C LEU A 138 5.93 -16.29 8.89
N LEU A 139 5.97 -15.07 8.36
CA LEU A 139 6.44 -14.76 7.01
C LEU A 139 7.79 -14.04 7.04
N GLY A 140 8.06 -13.26 8.08
CA GLY A 140 9.27 -12.45 8.20
C GLY A 140 9.24 -11.52 9.39
N GLU A 141 10.01 -10.45 9.34
CA GLU A 141 10.01 -9.40 10.37
C GLU A 141 10.01 -8.00 9.76
N ILE A 142 9.48 -7.04 10.52
CA ILE A 142 9.48 -5.62 10.18
C ILE A 142 9.98 -4.80 11.38
N ASP A 143 10.76 -3.77 11.10
CA ASP A 143 11.31 -2.85 12.10
C ASP A 143 11.21 -1.40 11.64
N ARG A 144 11.57 -0.49 12.54
CA ARG A 144 11.66 0.95 12.28
C ARG A 144 12.47 1.28 11.02
N THR A 145 13.58 0.58 10.76
CA THR A 145 14.46 0.87 9.62
C THR A 145 13.77 0.61 8.29
N ILE A 146 12.96 -0.45 8.21
CA ILE A 146 12.17 -0.80 7.03
C ILE A 146 11.09 0.25 6.79
N VAL A 147 10.38 0.65 7.86
CA VAL A 147 9.35 1.70 7.78
C VAL A 147 9.97 3.01 7.31
N MET A 148 11.06 3.45 7.92
CA MET A 148 11.76 4.68 7.53
C MET A 148 12.26 4.68 6.08
N LYS A 149 12.66 3.51 5.55
CA LYS A 149 13.00 3.37 4.12
C LYS A 149 11.78 3.54 3.22
N SER A 150 10.63 3.00 3.62
CA SER A 150 9.38 3.12 2.83
C SER A 150 8.81 4.53 2.82
N MET A 151 9.19 5.38 3.78
CA MET A 151 8.79 6.80 3.86
C MET A 151 9.64 7.71 2.98
N LYS A 152 10.84 7.27 2.59
CA LYS A 152 11.68 8.06 1.67
C LYS A 152 11.14 7.95 0.26
N THR A 153 10.71 9.07 -0.28
CA THR A 153 10.53 9.25 -1.72
C THR A 153 11.93 9.23 -2.36
N ASN A 154 12.10 8.45 -3.42
CA ASN A 154 13.38 8.44 -4.16
C ASN A 154 13.60 9.75 -4.85
#